data_2d229ca6615ba23704661c860f6f4851
#
_entry.id   2d229ca6615ba23704661c860f6f4851
#
_cell.length_a   1.000
_cell.length_b   1.000
_cell.length_c   1.000
_cell.angle_alpha   90.00
_cell.angle_beta   90.00
_cell.angle_gamma   90.00
#
_symmetry.space_group_name_H-M   'P 1'
#
loop_
_entity.id
_entity.type
_entity.pdbx_description
1 polymer ?
#
loop_
_entity_poly.entity_id
_entity_poly.type
_entity_poly.pdbx_seq_one_letter_code
_entity_poly.pdbx_strand_id
1 'polypeptide(L)'
;SRGLGDVYKRQGDDGSGVGKEQNVMDDIDVYFATFAKSLASTGAFVAGSKNVIKFLKYNMRSQMFAKSLQMQLVVGAIKRLEILKNEPQHREKLWKNVKALQTGLVKSGFDIGTTKSCVTPVFLKGDVPEAMVLVKDLREKYNIFCSIVVYPVIPKGLILLRLIPTATHTIEDIIETLDSFLAIRDKLQNGYYKKLSERISV
;
A
#
# COMPACT_ATOMS: atom_id res chain seq x y z
N SER A 1 -11.58 8.39 3.14
CA SER A 1 -10.24 7.88 2.76
C SER A 1 -10.11 6.42 3.17
N ARG A 2 -10.42 5.51 2.26
CA ARG A 2 -10.29 4.07 2.54
C ARG A 2 -8.81 3.69 2.62
N GLY A 3 -8.34 3.36 3.83
CA GLY A 3 -7.08 2.65 4.03
C GLY A 3 -5.78 3.45 3.86
N LEU A 4 -5.84 4.76 3.73
CA LEU A 4 -4.63 5.58 3.68
C LEU A 4 -3.90 5.62 5.05
N GLY A 5 -4.64 5.57 6.16
CA GLY A 5 -4.06 5.61 7.50
C GLY A 5 -3.07 4.48 7.82
N ASP A 6 -3.22 3.31 7.21
CA ASP A 6 -2.38 2.16 7.53
C ASP A 6 -1.07 2.10 6.74
N VAL A 7 -1.06 2.64 5.55
CA VAL A 7 0.18 2.83 4.79
C VAL A 7 1.05 3.84 5.50
N TYR A 8 0.44 4.87 6.08
CA TYR A 8 1.11 5.97 6.78
C TYR A 8 1.68 5.60 8.15
N LYS A 9 1.29 4.49 8.77
CA LYS A 9 1.94 3.99 10.01
C LYS A 9 3.39 3.54 9.81
N ARG A 10 3.83 3.41 8.57
CA ARG A 10 5.23 3.13 8.23
C ARG A 10 6.05 4.40 8.02
N GLN A 11 5.40 5.58 8.12
CA GLN A 11 5.98 6.89 7.98
C GLN A 11 6.28 7.53 9.33
N GLY A 12 7.05 8.62 9.32
CA GLY A 12 7.63 9.24 10.50
C GLY A 12 8.89 8.51 10.99
N ASP A 13 9.74 9.22 11.70
CA ASP A 13 11.07 8.73 12.13
C ASP A 13 10.97 7.46 13.00
N ASP A 14 9.90 7.32 13.76
CA ASP A 14 9.64 6.19 14.66
C ASP A 14 8.52 5.24 14.18
N GLY A 15 7.94 5.49 12.99
CA GLY A 15 6.82 4.71 12.47
C GLY A 15 5.47 5.00 13.12
N SER A 16 5.33 6.11 13.84
CA SER A 16 4.07 6.53 14.47
C SER A 16 3.01 6.98 13.46
N GLY A 17 3.40 7.22 12.21
CA GLY A 17 2.49 7.56 11.13
C GLY A 17 2.55 9.01 10.68
N VAL A 18 1.73 9.33 9.68
CA VAL A 18 1.74 10.62 8.99
C VAL A 18 1.38 11.81 9.89
N GLY A 19 0.54 11.61 10.89
CA GLY A 19 0.18 12.70 11.82
C GLY A 19 1.40 13.25 12.56
N LYS A 20 2.29 12.35 13.01
CA LYS A 20 3.55 12.75 13.64
C LYS A 20 4.56 13.31 12.63
N GLU A 21 4.66 12.69 11.45
CA GLU A 21 5.53 13.18 10.38
C GLU A 21 5.21 14.63 9.96
N GLN A 22 3.94 14.98 9.98
CA GLN A 22 3.45 16.32 9.63
C GLN A 22 3.28 17.27 10.83
N ASN A 23 3.60 16.82 12.04
CA ASN A 23 3.43 17.57 13.29
C ASN A 23 2.00 18.07 13.53
N VAL A 24 0.99 17.25 13.17
CA VAL A 24 -0.45 17.57 13.35
C VAL A 24 -1.15 16.63 14.31
N MET A 25 -0.40 15.93 15.18
CA MET A 25 -1.00 14.98 16.12
C MET A 25 -1.96 15.64 17.10
N ASP A 26 -1.67 16.87 17.52
CA ASP A 26 -2.48 17.63 18.48
C ASP A 26 -3.76 18.19 17.83
N ASP A 27 -3.81 18.25 16.50
CA ASP A 27 -4.98 18.70 15.73
C ASP A 27 -5.94 17.54 15.40
N ILE A 28 -5.62 16.31 15.83
CA ILE A 28 -6.43 15.11 15.55
C ILE A 28 -7.38 14.82 16.70
N ASP A 29 -8.66 15.16 16.54
CA ASP A 29 -9.70 14.87 17.54
C ASP A 29 -10.01 13.38 17.69
N VAL A 30 -9.99 12.64 16.56
CA VAL A 30 -10.30 11.21 16.52
C VAL A 30 -9.30 10.48 15.64
N TYR A 31 -8.53 9.60 16.24
CA TYR A 31 -7.57 8.75 15.54
C TYR A 31 -8.16 7.35 15.34
N PHE A 32 -8.38 6.97 14.09
CA PHE A 32 -8.85 5.63 13.73
C PHE A 32 -7.76 4.87 12.99
N ALA A 33 -7.55 3.61 13.37
CA ALA A 33 -6.68 2.74 12.61
C ALA A 33 -7.11 1.26 12.66
N THR A 34 -6.93 0.57 11.54
CA THR A 34 -7.18 -0.88 11.44
C THR A 34 -5.92 -1.68 11.73
N PHE A 35 -6.09 -2.92 12.18
CA PHE A 35 -5.00 -3.88 12.34
C PHE A 35 -4.71 -4.68 11.05
N ALA A 36 -5.51 -4.52 10.00
CA ALA A 36 -5.48 -5.36 8.80
C ALA A 36 -4.29 -5.12 7.87
N LYS A 37 -3.46 -4.12 8.09
CA LYS A 37 -2.31 -3.75 7.23
C LYS A 37 -0.99 -4.04 7.94
N SER A 38 -0.29 -3.01 8.42
CA SER A 38 1.02 -3.16 9.04
C SER A 38 1.04 -4.04 10.28
N LEU A 39 -0.07 -4.17 10.97
CA LEU A 39 -0.20 -5.06 12.13
C LEU A 39 -0.68 -6.47 11.78
N ALA A 40 -0.91 -6.78 10.50
CA ALA A 40 -1.25 -8.12 9.97
C ALA A 40 -2.25 -8.89 10.86
N SER A 41 -3.36 -8.23 11.25
CA SER A 41 -4.36 -8.77 12.17
C SER A 41 -5.76 -8.29 11.79
N THR A 42 -6.77 -8.76 12.48
CA THR A 42 -8.17 -8.35 12.31
C THR A 42 -8.57 -7.35 13.39
N GLY A 43 -9.46 -6.43 13.03
CA GLY A 43 -9.99 -5.42 13.94
C GLY A 43 -9.44 -4.02 13.68
N ALA A 44 -9.81 -3.12 14.55
CA ALA A 44 -9.44 -1.71 14.49
C ALA A 44 -9.52 -1.09 15.89
N PHE A 45 -9.00 0.11 16.03
CA PHE A 45 -9.16 0.90 17.25
C PHE A 45 -9.50 2.35 16.91
N VAL A 46 -10.12 2.99 17.88
CA VAL A 46 -10.36 4.44 17.87
C VAL A 46 -9.73 5.02 19.13
N ALA A 47 -9.01 6.12 19.00
CA ALA A 47 -8.46 6.90 20.08
C ALA A 47 -8.88 8.36 19.95
N GLY A 48 -9.04 9.05 21.09
CA GLY A 48 -9.46 10.44 21.14
C GLY A 48 -9.71 10.88 22.59
N SER A 49 -10.33 12.05 22.77
CA SER A 49 -10.64 12.54 24.11
C SER A 49 -11.59 11.58 24.85
N LYS A 50 -11.51 11.57 26.18
CA LYS A 50 -12.34 10.72 27.05
C LYS A 50 -13.83 10.85 26.73
N ASN A 51 -14.31 12.06 26.45
CA ASN A 51 -15.72 12.33 26.17
C ASN A 51 -16.14 11.74 24.84
N VAL A 52 -15.31 11.88 23.80
CA VAL A 52 -15.56 11.30 22.46
C VAL A 52 -15.59 9.77 22.55
N ILE A 53 -14.62 9.16 23.20
CA ILE A 53 -14.56 7.70 23.34
C ILE A 53 -15.75 7.17 24.15
N LYS A 54 -16.14 7.87 25.23
CA LYS A 54 -17.33 7.53 26.01
C LYS A 54 -18.60 7.62 25.17
N PHE A 55 -18.76 8.69 24.37
CA PHE A 55 -19.89 8.84 23.46
C PHE A 55 -19.94 7.68 22.45
N LEU A 56 -18.84 7.38 21.75
CA LEU A 56 -18.77 6.29 20.79
C LEU A 56 -19.11 4.93 21.41
N LYS A 57 -18.60 4.66 22.62
CA LYS A 57 -18.86 3.39 23.32
C LYS A 57 -20.35 3.13 23.55
N TYR A 58 -21.15 4.16 23.82
CA TYR A 58 -22.57 4.02 24.14
C TYR A 58 -23.51 4.30 22.96
N ASN A 59 -23.04 4.89 21.87
CA ASN A 59 -23.87 5.28 20.75
C ASN A 59 -23.54 4.56 19.43
N MET A 60 -22.37 3.96 19.32
CA MET A 60 -21.95 3.28 18.11
C MET A 60 -22.51 1.84 18.07
N ARG A 61 -23.51 1.61 17.21
CA ARG A 61 -24.19 0.31 17.10
C ARG A 61 -23.23 -0.84 16.78
N SER A 62 -22.25 -0.61 15.92
CA SER A 62 -21.22 -1.61 15.59
C SER A 62 -20.35 -2.01 16.79
N GLN A 63 -20.21 -1.13 17.78
CA GLN A 63 -19.53 -1.43 19.05
C GLN A 63 -20.44 -2.19 20.01
N MET A 64 -21.71 -1.79 20.11
CA MET A 64 -22.66 -2.38 21.07
C MET A 64 -23.04 -3.82 20.70
N PHE A 65 -23.21 -4.08 19.41
CA PHE A 65 -23.68 -5.38 18.91
C PHE A 65 -22.58 -6.27 18.33
N ALA A 66 -21.32 -5.81 18.32
CA ALA A 66 -20.18 -6.62 17.95
C ALA A 66 -19.65 -7.42 19.15
N LYS A 67 -19.03 -8.55 18.86
CA LYS A 67 -18.24 -9.28 19.86
C LYS A 67 -16.88 -8.62 20.04
N SER A 68 -16.30 -8.78 21.22
CA SER A 68 -14.92 -8.33 21.53
C SER A 68 -13.92 -9.02 20.63
N LEU A 69 -12.78 -8.35 20.40
CA LEU A 69 -11.64 -9.00 19.75
C LEU A 69 -11.21 -10.23 20.54
N GLN A 70 -10.86 -11.30 19.84
CA GLN A 70 -10.32 -12.50 20.45
C GLN A 70 -8.99 -12.17 21.16
N MET A 71 -8.75 -12.77 22.32
CA MET A 71 -7.57 -12.48 23.14
C MET A 71 -6.25 -12.71 22.39
N GLN A 72 -6.20 -13.74 21.54
CA GLN A 72 -5.02 -14.04 20.72
C GLN A 72 -4.66 -12.88 19.78
N LEU A 73 -5.68 -12.22 19.21
CA LEU A 73 -5.48 -11.06 18.33
C LEU A 73 -4.97 -9.86 19.12
N VAL A 74 -5.47 -9.66 20.33
CA VAL A 74 -5.03 -8.57 21.23
C VAL A 74 -3.58 -8.76 21.64
N VAL A 75 -3.22 -9.95 22.13
CA VAL A 75 -1.84 -10.29 22.51
C VAL A 75 -0.90 -10.16 21.30
N GLY A 76 -1.31 -10.68 20.16
CA GLY A 76 -0.54 -10.55 18.92
C GLY A 76 -0.36 -9.09 18.47
N ALA A 77 -1.38 -8.23 18.64
CA ALA A 77 -1.28 -6.82 18.31
C ALA A 77 -0.30 -6.07 19.23
N ILE A 78 -0.33 -6.37 20.54
CA ILE A 78 0.63 -5.82 21.51
C ILE A 78 2.05 -6.20 21.13
N LYS A 79 2.29 -7.48 20.83
CA LYS A 79 3.63 -7.96 20.44
C LYS A 79 4.14 -7.30 19.15
N ARG A 80 3.28 -7.16 18.13
CA ARG A 80 3.64 -6.46 16.89
C ARG A 80 3.94 -4.98 17.12
N LEU A 81 3.23 -4.34 18.06
CA LEU A 81 3.51 -2.96 18.44
C LEU A 81 4.87 -2.82 19.13
N GLU A 82 5.24 -3.78 19.99
CA GLU A 82 6.57 -3.84 20.61
C GLU A 82 7.67 -3.98 19.55
N ILE A 83 7.51 -4.88 18.57
CA ILE A 83 8.43 -5.06 17.44
C ILE A 83 8.58 -3.75 16.66
N LEU A 84 7.45 -3.11 16.31
CA LEU A 84 7.48 -1.83 15.57
C LEU A 84 8.24 -0.73 16.32
N LYS A 85 8.15 -0.69 17.65
CA LYS A 85 8.85 0.30 18.48
C LYS A 85 10.33 -0.02 18.68
N ASN A 86 10.65 -1.29 18.93
CA ASN A 86 11.95 -1.70 19.42
C ASN A 86 12.88 -2.22 18.32
N GLU A 87 12.36 -2.48 17.10
CA GLU A 87 13.10 -3.07 16.00
C GLU A 87 13.05 -2.15 14.74
N PRO A 88 13.71 -0.98 14.78
CA PRO A 88 13.69 0.00 13.69
C PRO A 88 14.29 -0.53 12.37
N GLN A 89 15.17 -1.55 12.44
CA GLN A 89 15.84 -2.16 11.28
C GLN A 89 14.84 -2.65 10.22
N HIS A 90 13.66 -3.11 10.61
CA HIS A 90 12.62 -3.53 9.65
C HIS A 90 12.09 -2.35 8.83
N ARG A 91 11.90 -1.20 9.49
CA ARG A 91 11.45 0.02 8.81
C ARG A 91 12.56 0.59 7.93
N GLU A 92 13.79 0.63 8.41
CA GLU A 92 14.95 1.08 7.65
C GLU A 92 15.14 0.25 6.38
N LYS A 93 15.07 -1.08 6.50
CA LYS A 93 15.15 -1.99 5.35
C LYS A 93 14.00 -1.75 4.36
N LEU A 94 12.78 -1.58 4.85
CA LEU A 94 11.63 -1.23 4.01
C LEU A 94 11.90 0.04 3.19
N TRP A 95 12.33 1.12 3.85
CA TRP A 95 12.57 2.39 3.17
C TRP A 95 13.76 2.36 2.21
N LYS A 96 14.78 1.55 2.51
CA LYS A 96 15.88 1.27 1.58
C LYS A 96 15.34 0.65 0.28
N ASN A 97 14.49 -0.38 0.39
CA ASN A 97 13.86 -1.04 -0.74
C ASN A 97 12.93 -0.09 -1.53
N VAL A 98 12.11 0.68 -0.82
CA VAL A 98 11.21 1.68 -1.42
C VAL A 98 12.00 2.70 -2.23
N LYS A 99 13.07 3.27 -1.65
CA LYS A 99 13.91 4.27 -2.31
C LYS A 99 14.60 3.70 -3.55
N ALA A 100 15.12 2.49 -3.45
CA ALA A 100 15.75 1.81 -4.58
C ALA A 100 14.74 1.59 -5.73
N LEU A 101 13.56 1.05 -5.42
CA LEU A 101 12.49 0.82 -6.40
C LEU A 101 12.02 2.12 -7.06
N GLN A 102 11.67 3.13 -6.27
CA GLN A 102 11.17 4.41 -6.79
C GLN A 102 12.20 5.12 -7.66
N THR A 103 13.46 5.18 -7.19
CA THR A 103 14.54 5.78 -7.97
C THR A 103 14.80 5.02 -9.28
N GLY A 104 14.76 3.69 -9.23
CA GLY A 104 14.95 2.85 -10.41
C GLY A 104 13.83 3.02 -11.43
N LEU A 105 12.57 3.04 -10.99
CA LEU A 105 11.42 3.27 -11.88
C LEU A 105 11.47 4.63 -12.58
N VAL A 106 11.78 5.70 -11.83
CA VAL A 106 11.94 7.05 -12.41
C VAL A 106 13.07 7.08 -13.44
N LYS A 107 14.23 6.50 -13.12
CA LYS A 107 15.36 6.39 -14.07
C LYS A 107 14.99 5.58 -15.31
N SER A 108 14.10 4.60 -15.18
CA SER A 108 13.58 3.78 -16.29
C SER A 108 12.47 4.46 -17.08
N GLY A 109 12.13 5.72 -16.76
CA GLY A 109 11.14 6.51 -17.47
C GLY A 109 9.68 6.24 -17.09
N PHE A 110 9.42 5.59 -15.96
CA PHE A 110 8.07 5.40 -15.44
C PHE A 110 7.61 6.60 -14.61
N ASP A 111 6.37 6.98 -14.77
CA ASP A 111 5.72 7.99 -13.94
C ASP A 111 5.20 7.33 -12.65
N ILE A 112 5.73 7.78 -11.51
CA ILE A 112 5.30 7.36 -10.17
C ILE A 112 4.59 8.48 -9.42
N GLY A 113 4.30 9.60 -10.08
CA GLY A 113 3.75 10.79 -9.45
C GLY A 113 4.67 11.38 -8.38
N THR A 114 4.07 12.04 -7.40
CA THR A 114 4.79 12.71 -6.30
C THR A 114 4.72 11.93 -4.99
N THR A 115 4.71 10.59 -5.07
CA THR A 115 4.54 9.75 -3.87
C THR A 115 5.69 9.92 -2.87
N LYS A 116 5.32 10.06 -1.59
CA LYS A 116 6.22 9.98 -0.44
C LYS A 116 5.91 8.75 0.42
N SER A 117 5.08 7.85 -0.07
CA SER A 117 4.61 6.66 0.61
C SER A 117 5.48 5.44 0.29
N CYS A 118 5.43 4.43 1.13
CA CYS A 118 6.03 3.13 0.84
C CYS A 118 5.25 2.34 -0.24
N VAL A 119 4.05 2.76 -0.60
CA VAL A 119 3.34 2.26 -1.80
C VAL A 119 3.77 3.08 -2.99
N THR A 120 4.29 2.41 -4.00
CA THR A 120 4.77 3.04 -5.21
C THR A 120 3.72 2.88 -6.32
N PRO A 121 3.02 3.94 -6.72
CA PRO A 121 2.14 3.91 -7.88
C PRO A 121 2.98 3.96 -9.16
N VAL A 122 2.57 3.26 -10.20
CA VAL A 122 3.09 3.44 -11.56
C VAL A 122 1.92 3.78 -12.46
N PHE A 123 1.93 4.99 -13.01
CA PHE A 123 0.87 5.50 -13.87
C PHE A 123 1.14 5.12 -15.32
N LEU A 124 0.15 4.51 -15.95
CA LEU A 124 0.19 4.10 -17.33
C LEU A 124 -1.08 4.58 -18.06
N LYS A 125 -1.01 4.70 -19.37
CA LYS A 125 -2.19 4.93 -20.22
C LYS A 125 -2.71 3.58 -20.70
N GLY A 126 -4.04 3.42 -20.73
CA GLY A 126 -4.68 2.20 -21.19
C GLY A 126 -6.08 2.00 -20.61
N ASP A 127 -6.69 0.90 -20.91
CA ASP A 127 -8.00 0.50 -20.45
C ASP A 127 -7.96 -0.73 -19.52
N VAL A 128 -9.12 -1.17 -19.06
CA VAL A 128 -9.22 -2.30 -18.13
C VAL A 128 -8.76 -3.63 -18.76
N PRO A 129 -9.17 -3.99 -20.00
CA PRO A 129 -8.67 -5.19 -20.68
C PRO A 129 -7.15 -5.21 -20.81
N GLU A 130 -6.56 -4.09 -21.23
CA GLU A 130 -5.11 -3.94 -21.35
C GLU A 130 -4.40 -4.13 -19.99
N ALA A 131 -4.95 -3.51 -18.94
CA ALA A 131 -4.43 -3.64 -17.57
C ALA A 131 -4.44 -5.10 -17.08
N MET A 132 -5.49 -5.85 -17.38
CA MET A 132 -5.61 -7.27 -16.99
C MET A 132 -4.55 -8.13 -17.66
N VAL A 133 -4.31 -7.92 -18.96
CA VAL A 133 -3.28 -8.64 -19.71
C VAL A 133 -1.88 -8.30 -19.20
N LEU A 134 -1.62 -7.02 -18.94
CA LEU A 134 -0.36 -6.56 -18.37
C LEU A 134 -0.06 -7.20 -17.02
N VAL A 135 -1.03 -7.20 -16.09
CA VAL A 135 -0.83 -7.79 -14.76
C VAL A 135 -0.66 -9.31 -14.84
N LYS A 136 -1.37 -9.97 -15.74
CA LYS A 136 -1.17 -11.39 -16.03
C LYS A 136 0.25 -11.66 -16.51
N ASP A 137 0.76 -10.88 -17.47
CA ASP A 137 2.13 -11.02 -17.99
C ASP A 137 3.19 -10.80 -16.88
N LEU A 138 3.01 -9.76 -16.06
CA LEU A 138 3.87 -9.50 -14.90
C LEU A 138 3.90 -10.68 -13.93
N ARG A 139 2.76 -11.26 -13.64
CA ARG A 139 2.62 -12.38 -12.70
C ARG A 139 3.19 -13.68 -13.26
N GLU A 140 2.85 -14.04 -14.49
CA GLU A 140 3.17 -15.35 -15.06
C GLU A 140 4.59 -15.45 -15.61
N LYS A 141 5.12 -14.35 -16.16
CA LYS A 141 6.46 -14.36 -16.78
C LYS A 141 7.55 -13.76 -15.90
N TYR A 142 7.19 -12.81 -15.04
CA TYR A 142 8.16 -12.09 -14.24
C TYR A 142 8.02 -12.31 -12.74
N ASN A 143 7.05 -13.16 -12.31
CA ASN A 143 6.77 -13.46 -10.90
C ASN A 143 6.46 -12.22 -10.05
N ILE A 144 5.98 -11.13 -10.68
CA ILE A 144 5.65 -9.90 -9.98
C ILE A 144 4.15 -9.86 -9.69
N PHE A 145 3.83 -9.86 -8.40
CA PHE A 145 2.47 -9.65 -7.93
C PHE A 145 2.25 -8.18 -7.58
N CYS A 146 1.48 -7.47 -8.40
CA CYS A 146 1.04 -6.11 -8.13
C CYS A 146 -0.48 -5.99 -8.26
N SER A 147 -1.07 -5.02 -7.57
CA SER A 147 -2.49 -4.71 -7.73
C SER A 147 -2.68 -3.59 -8.74
N ILE A 148 -3.80 -3.66 -9.47
CA ILE A 148 -4.21 -2.61 -10.39
C ILE A 148 -5.30 -1.75 -9.78
N VAL A 149 -5.31 -0.48 -10.18
CA VAL A 149 -6.40 0.44 -9.95
C VAL A 149 -6.79 1.04 -11.31
N VAL A 150 -8.08 1.01 -11.58
CA VAL A 150 -8.66 1.47 -12.83
C VAL A 150 -9.94 2.26 -12.55
N TYR A 151 -10.58 2.79 -13.58
CA TYR A 151 -11.90 3.40 -13.45
C TYR A 151 -12.87 2.45 -12.69
N PRO A 152 -13.73 2.95 -11.79
CA PRO A 152 -14.03 4.36 -11.47
C PRO A 152 -13.15 5.00 -10.38
N VAL A 153 -12.14 4.31 -9.87
CA VAL A 153 -11.28 4.82 -8.79
C VAL A 153 -10.33 5.90 -9.29
N ILE A 154 -9.89 5.77 -10.54
CA ILE A 154 -9.09 6.77 -11.27
C ILE A 154 -9.78 7.09 -12.61
N PRO A 155 -9.43 8.19 -13.28
CA PRO A 155 -10.02 8.57 -14.57
C PRO A 155 -9.92 7.47 -15.64
N LYS A 156 -10.91 7.42 -16.56
CA LYS A 156 -10.87 6.54 -17.73
C LYS A 156 -9.61 6.81 -18.56
N GLY A 157 -9.05 5.76 -19.13
CA GLY A 157 -7.85 5.82 -19.96
C GLY A 157 -6.54 5.80 -19.16
N LEU A 158 -6.63 5.69 -17.83
CA LEU A 158 -5.49 5.49 -16.95
C LEU A 158 -5.52 4.11 -16.29
N ILE A 159 -4.34 3.56 -16.13
CA ILE A 159 -4.05 2.36 -15.33
C ILE A 159 -3.06 2.78 -14.25
N LEU A 160 -3.27 2.35 -13.02
CA LEU A 160 -2.31 2.53 -11.95
C LEU A 160 -1.93 1.17 -11.37
N LEU A 161 -0.67 0.80 -11.52
CA LEU A 161 -0.09 -0.34 -10.82
C LEU A 161 0.37 0.10 -9.44
N ARG A 162 0.05 -0.67 -8.40
CA ARG A 162 0.55 -0.43 -7.05
C ARG A 162 1.58 -1.48 -6.68
N LEU A 163 2.82 -1.04 -6.55
CA LEU A 163 3.93 -1.84 -6.05
C LEU A 163 4.07 -1.59 -4.55
N ILE A 164 4.12 -2.67 -3.78
CA ILE A 164 4.15 -2.61 -2.32
C ILE A 164 5.35 -3.42 -1.81
N PRO A 165 6.56 -2.85 -1.86
CA PRO A 165 7.71 -3.52 -1.29
C PRO A 165 7.54 -3.71 0.22
N THR A 166 8.18 -4.74 0.75
CA THR A 166 8.18 -5.08 2.17
C THR A 166 9.62 -5.13 2.70
N ALA A 167 9.76 -5.18 4.02
CA ALA A 167 11.06 -5.36 4.65
C ALA A 167 11.67 -6.76 4.41
N THR A 168 10.86 -7.72 3.96
CA THR A 168 11.35 -9.09 3.65
C THR A 168 11.96 -9.20 2.27
N HIS A 169 11.61 -8.30 1.33
CA HIS A 169 12.25 -8.27 0.02
C HIS A 169 13.74 -7.96 0.15
N THR A 170 14.51 -8.57 -0.73
CA THR A 170 15.96 -8.32 -0.89
C THR A 170 16.19 -7.21 -1.91
N ILE A 171 17.44 -6.78 -2.04
CA ILE A 171 17.78 -5.80 -3.09
C ILE A 171 17.76 -6.46 -4.48
N GLU A 172 18.03 -7.75 -4.54
CA GLU A 172 17.94 -8.58 -5.74
C GLU A 172 16.50 -8.63 -6.26
N ASP A 173 15.50 -8.81 -5.37
CA ASP A 173 14.08 -8.74 -5.75
C ASP A 173 13.71 -7.36 -6.36
N ILE A 174 14.31 -6.29 -5.84
CA ILE A 174 14.09 -4.94 -6.38
C ILE A 174 14.73 -4.80 -7.76
N ILE A 175 15.93 -5.32 -7.96
CA ILE A 175 16.63 -5.30 -9.26
C ILE A 175 15.82 -6.11 -10.29
N GLU A 176 15.42 -7.33 -9.97
CA GLU A 176 14.59 -8.17 -10.84
C GLU A 176 13.27 -7.49 -11.21
N THR A 177 12.66 -6.79 -10.24
CA THR A 177 11.45 -5.99 -10.50
C THR A 177 11.75 -4.88 -11.51
N LEU A 178 12.84 -4.15 -11.36
CA LEU A 178 13.21 -3.07 -12.28
C LEU A 178 13.51 -3.59 -13.69
N ASP A 179 14.22 -4.70 -13.81
CA ASP A 179 14.52 -5.35 -15.09
C ASP A 179 13.23 -5.81 -15.79
N SER A 180 12.29 -6.36 -15.02
CA SER A 180 10.95 -6.72 -15.52
C SER A 180 10.18 -5.51 -16.03
N PHE A 181 10.24 -4.39 -15.31
CA PHE A 181 9.61 -3.14 -15.74
C PHE A 181 10.27 -2.57 -17.00
N LEU A 182 11.57 -2.70 -17.17
CA LEU A 182 12.24 -2.35 -18.43
C LEU A 182 11.73 -3.22 -19.59
N ALA A 183 11.59 -4.53 -19.40
CA ALA A 183 11.07 -5.43 -20.41
C ALA A 183 9.62 -5.14 -20.80
N ILE A 184 8.74 -4.82 -19.84
CA ILE A 184 7.35 -4.44 -20.15
C ILE A 184 7.24 -3.05 -20.77
N ARG A 185 8.17 -2.13 -20.50
CA ARG A 185 8.17 -0.78 -21.09
C ARG A 185 8.16 -0.86 -22.62
N ASP A 186 9.03 -1.67 -23.19
CA ASP A 186 9.12 -1.84 -24.65
C ASP A 186 7.81 -2.44 -25.22
N LYS A 187 7.20 -3.38 -24.50
CA LYS A 187 5.89 -3.93 -24.85
C LYS A 187 4.77 -2.88 -24.81
N LEU A 188 4.78 -2.01 -23.78
CA LEU A 188 3.82 -0.90 -23.65
C LEU A 188 3.97 0.09 -24.79
N GLN A 189 5.20 0.51 -25.12
CA GLN A 189 5.47 1.46 -26.18
C GLN A 189 5.05 0.93 -27.58
N ASN A 190 5.18 -0.37 -27.80
CA ASN A 190 4.78 -1.04 -29.06
C ASN A 190 3.30 -1.42 -29.11
N GLY A 191 2.50 -1.08 -28.09
CA GLY A 191 1.07 -1.39 -28.00
C GLY A 191 0.77 -2.89 -27.93
N TYR A 192 1.71 -3.69 -27.42
CA TYR A 192 1.58 -5.16 -27.33
C TYR A 192 0.36 -5.57 -26.50
N TYR A 193 0.18 -4.98 -25.33
CA TYR A 193 -0.90 -5.33 -24.42
C TYR A 193 -2.27 -4.95 -24.98
N LYS A 194 -2.36 -3.82 -25.66
CA LYS A 194 -3.57 -3.40 -26.37
C LYS A 194 -3.97 -4.40 -27.45
N LYS A 195 -3.05 -4.74 -28.34
CA LYS A 195 -3.30 -5.73 -29.41
C LYS A 195 -3.68 -7.10 -28.86
N LEU A 196 -3.09 -7.50 -27.73
CA LEU A 196 -3.37 -8.78 -27.09
C LEU A 196 -4.74 -8.78 -26.42
N SER A 197 -5.13 -7.69 -25.75
CA SER A 197 -6.45 -7.57 -25.13
C SER A 197 -7.59 -7.59 -26.15
N GLU A 198 -7.42 -6.97 -27.31
CA GLU A 198 -8.39 -6.99 -28.41
C GLU A 198 -8.65 -8.42 -28.93
N ARG A 199 -7.64 -9.29 -28.94
CA ARG A 199 -7.76 -10.70 -29.37
C ARG A 199 -8.47 -11.59 -28.34
N ILE A 200 -8.44 -11.24 -27.07
CA ILE A 200 -9.07 -12.03 -25.99
C ILE A 200 -10.54 -11.63 -25.81
N SER A 201 -10.91 -10.43 -26.26
CA SER A 201 -12.28 -9.90 -26.12
C SER A 201 -13.23 -10.40 -27.24
N VAL A 202 -12.76 -11.23 -28.15
CA VAL A 202 -13.52 -11.93 -29.19
C VAL A 202 -13.76 -13.37 -28.75
#